data_556c351f1c7ac9559753443224326a78
#
_entry.id   556c351f1c7ac9559753443224326a78
#
_cell.length_a   1.000
_cell.length_b   1.000
_cell.length_c   1.000
_cell.angle_alpha   90.00
_cell.angle_beta   90.00
_cell.angle_gamma   90.00
#
_symmetry.space_group_name_H-M   'P 1'
#
loop_
_entity.id
_entity.type
_entity.pdbx_description
1 polymer ?
#
loop_
_entity_poly.entity_id
_entity_poly.type
_entity_poly.pdbx_seq_one_letter_code
_entity_poly.pdbx_strand_id
1 'polypeptide(L)'
;MKISLIRWLIQKLIVALQFKLIIFLTMSFTKHANEIFNQVIKDYHLTDNVDTPIQNPYDRESIEYSLYLKCWIDTVQWHYEDIIRDPHIDPIEALALKRRIDRSNQDRTDLVEEIDSYFRQIYSEVKPLPNARLNTESPAWAVDRLSILALKIYHMKEQVDRTDATGEHRQRCQAKLDVLLEQQVDLSTAIDQLLEDIEAGRIYMKVYRQMKMYNDPSTNPVLYKGEK
;
A
#
# COMPACT_ATOMS: atom_id res chain seq x y z
N MET A 1 9.12 30.52 -35.87
CA MET A 1 8.53 29.18 -35.72
C MET A 1 8.91 28.50 -34.41
N LYS A 2 10.18 28.38 -33.96
CA LYS A 2 10.58 27.68 -32.71
C LYS A 2 9.98 28.30 -31.41
N ILE A 3 9.87 29.61 -31.28
CA ILE A 3 9.36 30.31 -30.08
C ILE A 3 7.85 30.06 -29.86
N SER A 4 7.08 29.94 -30.93
CA SER A 4 5.64 29.67 -30.88
C SER A 4 5.36 28.23 -30.40
N LEU A 5 6.18 27.27 -30.78
CA LEU A 5 6.09 25.87 -30.37
C LEU A 5 6.42 25.71 -28.86
N ILE A 6 7.47 26.40 -28.38
CA ILE A 6 7.87 26.38 -26.97
C ILE A 6 6.77 27.01 -26.10
N ARG A 7 6.19 28.13 -26.48
CA ARG A 7 5.07 28.74 -25.75
C ARG A 7 3.84 27.82 -25.71
N TRP A 8 3.52 27.15 -26.81
CA TRP A 8 2.42 26.20 -26.87
C TRP A 8 2.64 24.97 -25.96
N LEU A 9 3.88 24.44 -25.90
CA LEU A 9 4.26 23.34 -25.02
C LEU A 9 4.20 23.75 -23.54
N ILE A 10 4.68 24.94 -23.19
CA ILE A 10 4.61 25.47 -21.82
C ILE A 10 3.16 25.67 -21.41
N GLN A 11 2.30 26.20 -22.30
CA GLN A 11 0.89 26.39 -21.99
C GLN A 11 0.14 25.08 -21.78
N LYS A 12 0.44 24.04 -22.56
CA LYS A 12 -0.08 22.68 -22.36
C LYS A 12 0.39 22.07 -21.03
N LEU A 13 1.65 22.27 -20.66
CA LEU A 13 2.20 21.80 -19.41
C LEU A 13 1.53 22.49 -18.20
N ILE A 14 1.32 23.81 -18.26
CA ILE A 14 0.64 24.59 -17.23
C ILE A 14 -0.83 24.13 -17.09
N VAL A 15 -1.53 23.92 -18.19
CA VAL A 15 -2.93 23.43 -18.18
C VAL A 15 -2.99 22.00 -17.61
N ALA A 16 -2.05 21.13 -17.96
CA ALA A 16 -1.98 19.77 -17.44
C ALA A 16 -1.67 19.76 -15.93
N LEU A 17 -0.76 20.63 -15.46
CA LEU A 17 -0.45 20.83 -14.04
C LEU A 17 -1.65 21.41 -13.28
N GLN A 18 -2.35 22.39 -13.84
CA GLN A 18 -3.57 22.96 -13.24
C GLN A 18 -4.69 21.91 -13.18
N PHE A 19 -4.85 21.07 -14.20
CA PHE A 19 -5.85 19.99 -14.22
C PHE A 19 -5.52 18.91 -13.19
N LYS A 20 -4.23 18.49 -13.08
CA LYS A 20 -3.77 17.59 -12.01
C LYS A 20 -4.00 18.19 -10.62
N LEU A 21 -3.70 19.48 -10.44
CA LEU A 21 -3.90 20.18 -9.17
C LEU A 21 -5.40 20.30 -8.82
N ILE A 22 -6.28 20.56 -9.78
CA ILE A 22 -7.73 20.62 -9.56
C ILE A 22 -8.29 19.24 -9.20
N ILE A 23 -7.86 18.16 -9.88
CA ILE A 23 -8.26 16.79 -9.54
C ILE A 23 -7.76 16.42 -8.13
N PHE A 24 -6.53 16.78 -7.78
CA PHE A 24 -5.97 16.57 -6.45
C PHE A 24 -6.70 17.36 -5.36
N LEU A 25 -7.17 18.59 -5.67
CA LEU A 25 -7.95 19.44 -4.74
C LEU A 25 -9.42 19.02 -4.60
N THR A 26 -9.94 18.16 -5.49
CA THR A 26 -11.36 17.73 -5.47
C THR A 26 -11.55 16.25 -5.13
N MET A 27 -10.47 15.46 -5.10
CA MET A 27 -10.50 14.04 -4.82
C MET A 27 -9.82 13.76 -3.47
N SER A 28 -10.49 13.03 -2.57
CA SER A 28 -9.86 12.65 -1.31
C SER A 28 -8.64 11.77 -1.55
N PHE A 29 -7.66 11.83 -0.63
CA PHE A 29 -6.43 11.03 -0.69
C PHE A 29 -6.75 9.54 -0.85
N THR A 30 -7.69 9.02 -0.06
CA THR A 30 -8.02 7.59 -0.07
C THR A 30 -8.71 7.14 -1.35
N LYS A 31 -9.52 8.01 -1.97
CA LYS A 31 -10.11 7.71 -3.27
C LYS A 31 -9.01 7.52 -4.33
N HIS A 32 -8.04 8.43 -4.36
CA HIS A 32 -6.89 8.33 -5.26
C HIS A 32 -6.04 7.10 -4.98
N ALA A 33 -5.74 6.81 -3.71
CA ALA A 33 -5.00 5.63 -3.31
C ALA A 33 -5.71 4.32 -3.73
N ASN A 34 -7.03 4.23 -3.53
CA ASN A 34 -7.82 3.06 -3.95
C ASN A 34 -7.81 2.87 -5.48
N GLU A 35 -7.82 3.95 -6.27
CA GLU A 35 -7.70 3.87 -7.73
C GLU A 35 -6.34 3.26 -8.13
N ILE A 36 -5.24 3.70 -7.48
CA ILE A 36 -3.90 3.17 -7.70
C ILE A 36 -3.85 1.69 -7.29
N PHE A 37 -4.34 1.32 -6.11
CA PHE A 37 -4.31 -0.06 -5.65
C PHE A 37 -5.09 -0.99 -6.59
N ASN A 38 -6.27 -0.58 -7.03
CA ASN A 38 -7.06 -1.34 -8.01
C ASN A 38 -6.33 -1.48 -9.36
N GLN A 39 -5.56 -0.46 -9.77
CA GLN A 39 -4.74 -0.55 -10.98
C GLN A 39 -3.61 -1.54 -10.80
N VAL A 40 -2.85 -1.46 -9.70
CA VAL A 40 -1.75 -2.39 -9.39
C VAL A 40 -2.20 -3.84 -9.40
N ILE A 41 -3.32 -4.14 -8.72
CA ILE A 41 -3.83 -5.50 -8.64
C ILE A 41 -4.18 -6.03 -10.04
N LYS A 42 -4.79 -5.21 -10.90
CA LYS A 42 -5.04 -5.58 -12.30
C LYS A 42 -3.76 -5.80 -13.08
N ASP A 43 -2.78 -4.90 -12.96
CA ASP A 43 -1.51 -4.96 -13.69
C ASP A 43 -0.74 -6.23 -13.31
N TYR A 44 -0.70 -6.60 -12.03
CA TYR A 44 -0.08 -7.83 -11.57
C TYR A 44 -0.75 -9.07 -12.18
N HIS A 45 -2.07 -9.15 -12.15
CA HIS A 45 -2.82 -10.31 -12.64
C HIS A 45 -2.88 -10.44 -14.17
N LEU A 46 -2.27 -9.50 -14.93
CA LEU A 46 -2.00 -9.71 -16.35
C LEU A 46 -1.00 -10.85 -16.60
N THR A 47 -0.07 -11.04 -15.69
CA THR A 47 0.95 -12.11 -15.76
C THR A 47 0.78 -13.16 -14.68
N ASP A 48 0.18 -12.80 -13.56
CA ASP A 48 -0.06 -13.64 -12.39
C ASP A 48 1.18 -14.43 -11.97
N ASN A 49 2.32 -13.75 -11.90
CA ASN A 49 3.60 -14.37 -11.64
C ASN A 49 4.43 -13.53 -10.66
N VAL A 50 4.82 -14.14 -9.55
CA VAL A 50 5.60 -13.53 -8.46
C VAL A 50 7.00 -13.06 -8.87
N ASP A 51 7.51 -13.51 -10.02
CA ASP A 51 8.81 -13.14 -10.57
C ASP A 51 8.71 -12.03 -11.64
N THR A 52 7.51 -11.55 -11.94
CA THR A 52 7.33 -10.45 -12.91
C THR A 52 7.92 -9.16 -12.36
N PRO A 53 8.85 -8.52 -13.11
CA PRO A 53 9.38 -7.22 -12.71
C PRO A 53 8.29 -6.15 -12.69
N ILE A 54 8.25 -5.36 -11.63
CA ILE A 54 7.33 -4.22 -11.52
C ILE A 54 7.59 -3.20 -12.64
N GLN A 55 6.51 -2.70 -13.23
CA GLN A 55 6.51 -1.59 -14.18
C GLN A 55 5.67 -0.46 -13.61
N ASN A 56 6.27 0.32 -12.72
CA ASN A 56 5.58 1.43 -12.05
C ASN A 56 5.45 2.62 -13.02
N PRO A 57 4.23 3.07 -13.36
CA PRO A 57 4.01 4.13 -14.34
C PRO A 57 4.22 5.55 -13.79
N TYR A 58 4.42 5.69 -12.47
CA TYR A 58 4.50 6.97 -11.77
C TYR A 58 5.94 7.46 -11.62
N ASP A 59 6.10 8.77 -11.43
CA ASP A 59 7.39 9.38 -11.12
C ASP A 59 7.89 8.87 -9.76
N ARG A 60 9.18 8.53 -9.69
CA ARG A 60 9.81 7.92 -8.52
C ARG A 60 9.74 8.78 -7.24
N GLU A 61 9.65 10.10 -7.39
CA GLU A 61 9.55 11.04 -6.26
C GLU A 61 8.11 11.32 -5.83
N SER A 62 7.11 10.74 -6.51
CA SER A 62 5.70 10.95 -6.21
C SER A 62 5.17 9.96 -5.16
N ILE A 63 4.14 10.38 -4.44
CA ILE A 63 3.43 9.49 -3.50
C ILE A 63 2.74 8.33 -4.25
N GLU A 64 2.29 8.58 -5.47
CA GLU A 64 1.68 7.57 -6.34
C GLU A 64 2.64 6.43 -6.63
N TYR A 65 3.93 6.74 -6.82
CA TYR A 65 4.96 5.71 -7.00
C TYR A 65 5.06 4.82 -5.76
N SER A 66 5.13 5.40 -4.57
CA SER A 66 5.23 4.65 -3.32
C SER A 66 3.97 3.84 -3.03
N LEU A 67 2.78 4.37 -3.33
CA LEU A 67 1.50 3.65 -3.22
C LEU A 67 1.43 2.47 -4.19
N TYR A 68 1.84 2.67 -5.44
CA TYR A 68 1.87 1.63 -6.46
C TYR A 68 2.85 0.51 -6.06
N LEU A 69 4.08 0.87 -5.68
CA LEU A 69 5.10 -0.08 -5.22
C LEU A 69 4.63 -0.86 -3.99
N LYS A 70 3.98 -0.17 -3.03
CA LYS A 70 3.44 -0.78 -1.81
C LYS A 70 2.41 -1.87 -2.14
N CYS A 71 1.45 -1.56 -2.98
CA CYS A 71 0.41 -2.51 -3.36
C CYS A 71 0.98 -3.66 -4.21
N TRP A 72 1.99 -3.41 -5.04
CA TRP A 72 2.68 -4.46 -5.79
C TRP A 72 3.37 -5.46 -4.85
N ILE A 73 4.11 -4.97 -3.86
CA ILE A 73 4.78 -5.81 -2.85
C ILE A 73 3.73 -6.64 -2.08
N ASP A 74 2.61 -6.03 -1.67
CA ASP A 74 1.53 -6.74 -0.97
C ASP A 74 0.93 -7.84 -1.84
N THR A 75 0.73 -7.58 -3.13
CA THR A 75 0.17 -8.56 -4.07
C THR A 75 1.12 -9.72 -4.30
N VAL A 76 2.40 -9.46 -4.53
CA VAL A 76 3.42 -10.51 -4.67
C VAL A 76 3.51 -11.33 -3.37
N GLN A 77 3.48 -10.66 -2.21
CA GLN A 77 3.52 -11.36 -0.92
C GLN A 77 2.29 -12.24 -0.68
N TRP A 78 1.11 -11.79 -1.09
CA TRP A 78 -0.10 -12.60 -1.02
C TRP A 78 0.10 -13.94 -1.72
N HIS A 79 0.63 -13.91 -2.94
CA HIS A 79 0.87 -15.14 -3.71
C HIS A 79 2.02 -15.98 -3.16
N TYR A 80 3.07 -15.38 -2.56
CA TYR A 80 4.06 -16.16 -1.80
C TYR A 80 3.43 -16.92 -0.65
N GLU A 81 2.51 -16.27 0.07
CA GLU A 81 1.78 -16.87 1.18
C GLU A 81 0.82 -17.98 0.72
N ASP A 82 0.30 -17.91 -0.50
CA ASP A 82 -0.48 -19.01 -1.09
C ASP A 82 0.43 -20.18 -1.46
N ILE A 83 1.54 -19.94 -2.13
CA ILE A 83 2.49 -20.98 -2.55
C ILE A 83 3.07 -21.75 -1.36
N ILE A 84 3.47 -21.06 -0.26
CA ILE A 84 4.08 -21.69 0.92
C ILE A 84 3.09 -22.61 1.66
N ARG A 85 1.78 -22.46 1.43
CA ARG A 85 0.72 -23.29 2.03
C ARG A 85 0.43 -24.57 1.25
N ASP A 86 1.08 -24.80 0.11
CA ASP A 86 0.97 -26.07 -0.59
C ASP A 86 1.56 -27.20 0.30
N PRO A 87 0.73 -28.19 0.73
CA PRO A 87 1.21 -29.27 1.58
C PRO A 87 2.23 -30.20 0.89
N HIS A 88 2.40 -30.06 -0.42
CA HIS A 88 3.32 -30.86 -1.24
C HIS A 88 4.56 -30.08 -1.69
N ILE A 89 4.75 -28.85 -1.25
CA ILE A 89 5.94 -28.04 -1.58
C ILE A 89 7.22 -28.74 -1.14
N ASP A 90 8.24 -28.72 -1.98
CA ASP A 90 9.55 -29.23 -1.61
C ASP A 90 10.15 -28.44 -0.42
N PRO A 91 10.72 -29.08 0.61
CA PRO A 91 11.24 -28.40 1.79
C PRO A 91 12.35 -27.38 1.49
N ILE A 92 13.17 -27.60 0.45
CA ILE A 92 14.23 -26.65 0.05
C ILE A 92 13.60 -25.43 -0.60
N GLU A 93 12.61 -25.63 -1.48
CA GLU A 93 11.85 -24.57 -2.11
C GLU A 93 11.05 -23.78 -1.07
N ALA A 94 10.42 -24.45 -0.11
CA ALA A 94 9.70 -23.80 0.99
C ALA A 94 10.61 -22.90 1.83
N LEU A 95 11.85 -23.35 2.14
CA LEU A 95 12.81 -22.53 2.85
C LEU A 95 13.27 -21.31 2.03
N ALA A 96 13.50 -21.50 0.73
CA ALA A 96 13.85 -20.42 -0.18
C ALA A 96 12.72 -19.40 -0.26
N LEU A 97 11.47 -19.85 -0.39
CA LEU A 97 10.28 -19.02 -0.42
C LEU A 97 10.07 -18.27 0.90
N LYS A 98 10.27 -18.95 2.06
CA LYS A 98 10.22 -18.28 3.37
C LYS A 98 11.20 -17.11 3.46
N ARG A 99 12.41 -17.25 2.92
CA ARG A 99 13.38 -16.15 2.88
C ARG A 99 12.94 -15.01 1.96
N ARG A 100 12.23 -15.30 0.86
CA ARG A 100 11.63 -14.28 0.00
C ARG A 100 10.52 -13.53 0.75
N ILE A 101 9.66 -14.23 1.48
CA ILE A 101 8.60 -13.64 2.33
C ILE A 101 9.22 -12.72 3.39
N ASP A 102 10.29 -13.15 4.07
CA ASP A 102 10.95 -12.34 5.10
C ASP A 102 11.54 -11.06 4.51
N ARG A 103 12.14 -11.13 3.32
CA ARG A 103 12.67 -9.97 2.61
C ARG A 103 11.53 -9.04 2.17
N SER A 104 10.47 -9.57 1.57
CA SER A 104 9.29 -8.81 1.16
C SER A 104 8.65 -8.08 2.35
N ASN A 105 8.56 -8.72 3.52
CA ASN A 105 8.09 -8.07 4.75
C ASN A 105 9.02 -6.93 5.21
N GLN A 106 10.33 -7.03 4.96
CA GLN A 106 11.26 -5.93 5.24
C GLN A 106 11.02 -4.77 4.28
N ASP A 107 11.01 -5.05 2.97
CA ASP A 107 10.79 -4.06 1.92
C ASP A 107 9.46 -3.32 2.12
N ARG A 108 8.40 -4.05 2.48
CA ARG A 108 7.08 -3.49 2.83
C ARG A 108 7.17 -2.52 4.00
N THR A 109 7.90 -2.87 5.05
CA THR A 109 8.04 -2.02 6.25
C THR A 109 8.84 -0.76 5.94
N ASP A 110 9.93 -0.90 5.19
CA ASP A 110 10.78 0.23 4.80
C ASP A 110 9.96 1.22 3.95
N LEU A 111 9.10 0.72 3.08
CA LEU A 111 8.22 1.55 2.27
C LEU A 111 7.12 2.25 3.08
N VAL A 112 6.59 1.60 4.13
CA VAL A 112 5.67 2.29 5.07
C VAL A 112 6.39 3.45 5.77
N GLU A 113 7.66 3.28 6.17
CA GLU A 113 8.46 4.36 6.75
C GLU A 113 8.75 5.49 5.74
N GLU A 114 8.88 5.17 4.45
CA GLU A 114 9.01 6.16 3.37
C GLU A 114 7.72 6.96 3.19
N ILE A 115 6.56 6.29 3.14
CA ILE A 115 5.25 6.95 3.07
C ILE A 115 5.00 7.83 4.31
N ASP A 116 5.41 7.39 5.50
CA ASP A 116 5.36 8.23 6.70
C ASP A 116 6.24 9.47 6.59
N SER A 117 7.41 9.34 5.96
CA SER A 117 8.30 10.47 5.71
C SER A 117 7.66 11.51 4.79
N TYR A 118 6.90 11.06 3.78
CA TYR A 118 6.09 11.94 2.93
C TYR A 118 5.05 12.72 3.75
N PHE A 119 4.23 12.05 4.56
CA PHE A 119 3.24 12.73 5.40
C PHE A 119 3.88 13.70 6.40
N ARG A 120 5.00 13.30 7.00
CA ARG A 120 5.75 14.19 7.91
C ARG A 120 6.26 15.44 7.18
N GLN A 121 6.66 15.32 5.93
CA GLN A 121 7.13 16.46 5.14
C GLN A 121 6.01 17.42 4.79
N ILE A 122 4.87 16.95 4.30
CA ILE A 122 3.74 17.81 3.92
C ILE A 122 3.10 18.52 5.12
N TYR A 123 3.15 17.91 6.31
CA TYR A 123 2.62 18.51 7.54
C TYR A 123 3.70 19.13 8.44
N SER A 124 4.93 19.33 7.92
CA SER A 124 6.08 19.83 8.72
C SER A 124 5.83 21.19 9.38
N GLU A 125 5.05 22.06 8.73
CA GLU A 125 4.75 23.41 9.22
C GLU A 125 3.50 23.46 10.13
N VAL A 126 2.77 22.36 10.27
CA VAL A 126 1.59 22.30 11.12
C VAL A 126 2.01 22.28 12.60
N LYS A 127 1.52 23.27 13.35
CA LYS A 127 1.71 23.33 14.80
C LYS A 127 0.51 22.70 15.52
N PRO A 128 0.74 21.65 16.31
CA PRO A 128 -0.35 21.06 17.09
C PRO A 128 -1.03 22.09 18.02
N LEU A 129 -2.34 22.05 18.10
CA LEU A 129 -3.12 22.85 19.04
C LEU A 129 -2.78 22.46 20.50
N PRO A 130 -2.98 23.33 21.47
CA PRO A 130 -2.65 23.05 22.89
C PRO A 130 -3.33 21.78 23.45
N ASN A 131 -4.49 21.42 22.90
CA ASN A 131 -5.27 20.24 23.26
C ASN A 131 -5.20 19.11 22.22
N ALA A 132 -4.25 19.19 21.29
CA ALA A 132 -4.06 18.15 20.25
C ALA A 132 -3.76 16.79 20.90
N ARG A 133 -4.38 15.75 20.35
CA ARG A 133 -4.19 14.37 20.81
C ARG A 133 -3.10 13.68 20.00
N LEU A 134 -2.29 12.87 20.68
CA LEU A 134 -1.38 11.94 20.00
C LEU A 134 -2.19 10.80 19.39
N ASN A 135 -2.00 10.54 18.09
CA ASN A 135 -2.57 9.36 17.44
C ASN A 135 -1.69 8.13 17.68
N THR A 136 -2.31 6.97 17.80
CA THR A 136 -1.60 5.69 18.02
C THR A 136 -0.97 5.14 16.76
N GLU A 137 -1.46 5.54 15.59
CA GLU A 137 -1.05 5.03 14.28
C GLU A 137 -0.73 6.21 13.37
N SER A 138 0.30 6.05 12.55
CA SER A 138 0.60 7.02 11.50
C SER A 138 -0.29 6.81 10.28
N PRO A 139 -0.49 7.83 9.43
CA PRO A 139 -1.24 7.67 8.19
C PRO A 139 -0.73 6.54 7.30
N ALA A 140 0.58 6.31 7.23
CA ALA A 140 1.16 5.27 6.39
C ALA A 140 0.74 3.85 6.83
N TRP A 141 0.64 3.59 8.14
CA TRP A 141 0.12 2.31 8.63
C TRP A 141 -1.37 2.10 8.31
N ALA A 142 -2.16 3.16 8.33
CA ALA A 142 -3.54 3.09 7.90
C ALA A 142 -3.66 2.84 6.39
N VAL A 143 -2.80 3.46 5.59
CA VAL A 143 -2.67 3.22 4.14
C VAL A 143 -2.19 1.79 3.84
N ASP A 144 -1.26 1.25 4.63
CA ASP A 144 -0.84 -0.15 4.55
C ASP A 144 -2.03 -1.10 4.67
N ARG A 145 -2.90 -0.87 5.66
CA ARG A 145 -4.13 -1.66 5.81
C ARG A 145 -5.11 -1.48 4.66
N LEU A 146 -5.22 -0.28 4.10
CA LEU A 146 -6.10 0.00 2.96
C LEU A 146 -5.66 -0.76 1.70
N SER A 147 -4.35 -0.82 1.43
CA SER A 147 -3.77 -1.59 0.33
C SER A 147 -4.10 -3.09 0.45
N ILE A 148 -3.87 -3.66 1.63
CA ILE A 148 -4.18 -5.08 1.89
C ILE A 148 -5.70 -5.34 1.80
N LEU A 149 -6.54 -4.38 2.20
CA LEU A 149 -7.99 -4.50 2.10
C LEU A 149 -8.46 -4.51 0.64
N ALA A 150 -7.87 -3.68 -0.23
CA ALA A 150 -8.15 -3.69 -1.67
C ALA A 150 -7.85 -5.06 -2.28
N LEU A 151 -6.73 -5.69 -1.90
CA LEU A 151 -6.34 -7.01 -2.34
C LEU A 151 -7.30 -8.11 -1.84
N LYS A 152 -7.72 -8.03 -0.56
CA LYS A 152 -8.74 -8.95 -0.01
C LYS A 152 -10.07 -8.85 -0.75
N ILE A 153 -10.49 -7.64 -1.12
CA ILE A 153 -11.71 -7.42 -1.89
C ILE A 153 -11.60 -8.06 -3.27
N TYR A 154 -10.46 -7.90 -3.94
CA TYR A 154 -10.22 -8.50 -5.24
C TYR A 154 -10.36 -10.03 -5.18
N HIS A 155 -9.60 -10.70 -4.32
CA HIS A 155 -9.63 -12.15 -4.20
C HIS A 155 -10.97 -12.68 -3.66
N MET A 156 -11.68 -11.91 -2.82
CA MET A 156 -13.02 -12.31 -2.39
C MET A 156 -14.04 -12.24 -3.54
N LYS A 157 -13.92 -11.25 -4.45
CA LYS A 157 -14.73 -11.19 -5.67
C LYS A 157 -14.49 -12.40 -6.55
N GLU A 158 -13.23 -12.80 -6.75
CA GLU A 158 -12.92 -14.03 -7.49
C GLU A 158 -13.65 -15.25 -6.91
N GLN A 159 -13.70 -15.39 -5.56
CA GLN A 159 -14.42 -16.49 -4.93
C GLN A 159 -15.95 -16.42 -5.12
N VAL A 160 -16.53 -15.22 -5.17
CA VAL A 160 -17.95 -15.02 -5.47
C VAL A 160 -18.27 -15.41 -6.92
N ASP A 161 -17.35 -15.08 -7.84
CA ASP A 161 -17.53 -15.27 -9.28
C ASP A 161 -17.18 -16.69 -9.75
N ARG A 162 -16.64 -17.56 -8.87
CA ARG A 162 -16.25 -18.94 -9.21
C ARG A 162 -17.43 -19.77 -9.70
N THR A 163 -17.36 -20.22 -10.94
CA THR A 163 -18.40 -21.05 -11.57
C THR A 163 -18.34 -22.51 -11.14
N ASP A 164 -17.18 -23.00 -10.69
CA ASP A 164 -16.92 -24.36 -10.20
C ASP A 164 -17.28 -24.55 -8.72
N ALA A 165 -17.58 -23.47 -7.99
CA ALA A 165 -17.93 -23.50 -6.59
C ALA A 165 -19.46 -23.70 -6.37
N THR A 166 -19.82 -24.29 -5.23
CA THR A 166 -21.23 -24.47 -4.85
C THR A 166 -21.92 -23.13 -4.61
N GLY A 167 -23.25 -23.07 -4.80
CA GLY A 167 -24.04 -21.88 -4.51
C GLY A 167 -23.90 -21.41 -3.04
N GLU A 168 -23.83 -22.36 -2.10
CA GLU A 168 -23.62 -22.07 -0.67
C GLU A 168 -22.25 -21.42 -0.41
N HIS A 169 -21.18 -21.92 -1.07
CA HIS A 169 -19.86 -21.30 -0.96
C HIS A 169 -19.88 -19.86 -1.46
N ARG A 170 -20.43 -19.62 -2.66
CA ARG A 170 -20.52 -18.27 -3.24
C ARG A 170 -21.33 -17.31 -2.38
N GLN A 171 -22.44 -17.79 -1.78
CA GLN A 171 -23.24 -16.96 -0.88
C GLN A 171 -22.47 -16.57 0.40
N ARG A 172 -21.70 -17.51 0.99
CA ARG A 172 -20.83 -17.19 2.13
C ARG A 172 -19.72 -16.19 1.75
N CYS A 173 -19.15 -16.32 0.56
CA CYS A 173 -18.15 -15.38 0.04
C CYS A 173 -18.78 -14.02 -0.23
N GLN A 174 -20.00 -13.95 -0.76
CA GLN A 174 -20.71 -12.68 -0.94
C GLN A 174 -20.92 -11.95 0.38
N ALA A 175 -21.39 -12.64 1.41
CA ALA A 175 -21.55 -12.01 2.73
C ALA A 175 -20.23 -11.46 3.30
N LYS A 176 -19.10 -12.14 3.07
CA LYS A 176 -17.77 -11.64 3.44
C LYS A 176 -17.35 -10.43 2.59
N LEU A 177 -17.63 -10.46 1.29
CA LEU A 177 -17.34 -9.36 0.37
C LEU A 177 -18.10 -8.10 0.79
N ASP A 178 -19.38 -8.23 1.15
CA ASP A 178 -20.19 -7.09 1.60
C ASP A 178 -19.57 -6.41 2.83
N VAL A 179 -19.09 -7.21 3.81
CA VAL A 179 -18.36 -6.69 4.98
C VAL A 179 -17.03 -6.02 4.58
N LEU A 180 -16.27 -6.59 3.63
CA LEU A 180 -15.01 -5.98 3.18
C LEU A 180 -15.24 -4.65 2.45
N LEU A 181 -16.32 -4.54 1.69
CA LEU A 181 -16.70 -3.28 1.03
C LEU A 181 -17.11 -2.20 2.04
N GLU A 182 -17.86 -2.56 3.08
CA GLU A 182 -18.17 -1.65 4.19
C GLU A 182 -16.89 -1.21 4.91
N GLN A 183 -15.98 -2.14 5.23
CA GLN A 183 -14.68 -1.83 5.83
C GLN A 183 -13.85 -0.87 4.95
N GLN A 184 -13.91 -0.99 3.63
CA GLN A 184 -13.20 -0.08 2.73
C GLN A 184 -13.74 1.35 2.84
N VAL A 185 -15.04 1.53 2.92
CA VAL A 185 -15.67 2.84 3.13
C VAL A 185 -15.26 3.43 4.47
N ASP A 186 -15.39 2.66 5.54
CA ASP A 186 -15.06 3.09 6.91
C ASP A 186 -13.58 3.46 7.04
N LEU A 187 -12.68 2.59 6.56
CA LEU A 187 -11.24 2.84 6.65
C LEU A 187 -10.82 4.04 5.79
N SER A 188 -11.37 4.18 4.58
CA SER A 188 -11.12 5.33 3.73
C SER A 188 -11.57 6.63 4.40
N THR A 189 -12.78 6.65 4.95
CA THR A 189 -13.32 7.80 5.68
C THR A 189 -12.46 8.15 6.88
N ALA A 190 -12.05 7.15 7.67
CA ALA A 190 -11.21 7.38 8.86
C ALA A 190 -9.81 7.92 8.50
N ILE A 191 -9.21 7.47 7.39
CA ILE A 191 -7.93 7.98 6.91
C ILE A 191 -8.08 9.43 6.46
N ASP A 192 -9.08 9.76 5.65
CA ASP A 192 -9.30 11.14 5.18
C ASP A 192 -9.53 12.09 6.37
N GLN A 193 -10.34 11.69 7.36
CA GLN A 193 -10.54 12.43 8.61
C GLN A 193 -9.26 12.59 9.41
N LEU A 194 -8.42 11.55 9.49
CA LEU A 194 -7.12 11.63 10.16
C LEU A 194 -6.21 12.67 9.52
N LEU A 195 -6.14 12.70 8.18
CA LEU A 195 -5.34 13.67 7.45
C LEU A 195 -5.85 15.11 7.65
N GLU A 196 -7.17 15.32 7.62
CA GLU A 196 -7.79 16.61 7.93
C GLU A 196 -7.52 17.05 9.38
N ASP A 197 -7.56 16.13 10.34
CA ASP A 197 -7.28 16.41 11.75
C ASP A 197 -5.81 16.77 12.00
N ILE A 198 -4.88 16.11 11.27
CA ILE A 198 -3.45 16.45 11.32
C ILE A 198 -3.22 17.83 10.70
N GLU A 199 -3.77 18.11 9.52
CA GLU A 199 -3.66 19.40 8.83
C GLU A 199 -4.19 20.56 9.69
N ALA A 200 -5.29 20.34 10.39
CA ALA A 200 -5.88 21.31 11.31
C ALA A 200 -5.18 21.39 12.68
N GLY A 201 -4.16 20.58 12.93
CA GLY A 201 -3.44 20.53 14.21
C GLY A 201 -4.25 19.96 15.37
N ARG A 202 -5.40 19.30 15.15
CA ARG A 202 -6.23 18.67 16.18
C ARG A 202 -5.63 17.37 16.70
N ILE A 203 -4.90 16.69 15.83
CA ILE A 203 -4.17 15.44 16.11
C ILE A 203 -2.72 15.64 15.67
N TYR A 204 -1.79 15.03 16.37
CA TYR A 204 -0.42 14.92 15.91
C TYR A 204 0.04 13.47 15.92
N MET A 205 0.98 13.14 15.05
CA MET A 205 1.60 11.82 14.95
C MET A 205 3.07 11.87 15.30
N LYS A 206 3.59 10.75 15.79
CA LYS A 206 5.03 10.51 15.90
C LYS A 206 5.38 9.33 15.01
N VAL A 207 6.39 9.49 14.20
CA VAL A 207 6.90 8.45 13.32
C VAL A 207 8.05 7.75 14.03
N TYR A 208 7.89 6.45 14.27
CA TYR A 208 8.92 5.61 14.85
C TYR A 208 9.34 4.54 13.85
N ARG A 209 10.64 4.30 13.78
CA ARG A 209 11.15 3.12 13.08
C ARG A 209 10.82 1.86 13.86
N GLN A 210 10.56 0.77 13.15
CA GLN A 210 10.13 -0.49 13.80
C GLN A 210 11.20 -1.18 14.65
N MET A 211 12.48 -0.81 14.55
CA MET A 211 13.58 -1.39 15.35
C MET A 211 13.53 -2.93 15.37
N LYS A 212 13.38 -3.56 14.19
CA LYS A 212 13.28 -5.02 14.06
C LYS A 212 14.55 -5.67 14.59
N MET A 213 14.41 -6.71 15.42
CA MET A 213 15.53 -7.40 16.06
C MET A 213 15.80 -8.80 15.50
N TYR A 214 14.76 -9.50 15.04
CA TYR A 214 14.88 -10.92 14.68
C TYR A 214 15.64 -11.18 13.38
N ASN A 215 15.72 -10.20 12.46
CA ASN A 215 16.50 -10.28 11.22
C ASN A 215 17.94 -9.77 11.37
N ASP A 216 18.26 -9.13 12.50
CA ASP A 216 19.59 -8.58 12.76
C ASP A 216 20.49 -9.64 13.41
N PRO A 217 21.60 -10.03 12.75
CA PRO A 217 22.54 -11.01 13.31
C PRO A 217 23.09 -10.64 14.69
N SER A 218 23.21 -9.36 15.01
CA SER A 218 23.73 -8.90 16.30
C SER A 218 22.72 -9.00 17.45
N THR A 219 21.42 -9.05 17.14
CA THR A 219 20.34 -9.03 18.14
C THR A 219 19.55 -10.32 18.22
N ASN A 220 19.66 -11.23 17.22
CA ASN A 220 18.99 -12.51 17.23
C ASN A 220 19.92 -13.60 17.83
N PRO A 221 19.57 -14.21 18.99
CA PRO A 221 20.40 -15.21 19.65
C PRO A 221 20.70 -16.46 18.81
N VAL A 222 19.80 -16.83 17.89
CA VAL A 222 20.00 -17.97 16.99
C VAL A 222 21.09 -17.66 15.97
N LEU A 223 21.19 -16.39 15.54
CA LEU A 223 22.17 -15.97 14.53
C LEU A 223 23.55 -15.76 15.16
N TYR A 224 23.67 -14.98 16.28
CA TYR A 224 24.99 -14.72 16.88
C TYR A 224 25.56 -15.89 17.74
N LYS A 225 24.72 -16.87 18.13
CA LYS A 225 25.19 -18.08 18.81
C LYS A 225 25.53 -19.24 17.87
N GLY A 226 25.11 -19.18 16.63
CA GLY A 226 25.34 -20.21 15.61
C GLY A 226 26.75 -20.23 15.01
N GLU A 227 27.60 -19.24 15.34
CA GLU A 227 29.00 -19.15 14.90
C GLU A 227 30.00 -19.87 15.90
N LYS A 228 29.56 -20.93 16.57
CA LYS A 228 30.46 -21.77 17.42
C LYS A 228 30.71 -23.13 16.78
#